data_deae45dabfcb24adf2dc0889a16ff79e
#
_entry.id   deae45dabfcb24adf2dc0889a16ff79e
#
_cell.length_a   1.000
_cell.length_b   1.000
_cell.length_c   1.000
_cell.angle_alpha   90.00
_cell.angle_beta   90.00
_cell.angle_gamma   90.00
#
_symmetry.space_group_name_H-M   'P 1'
#
loop_
_entity.id
_entity.type
_entity.pdbx_description
1 polymer ?
#
loop_
_entity_poly.entity_id
_entity_poly.type
_entity_poly.pdbx_seq_one_letter_code
_entity_poly.pdbx_strand_id
1 'polypeptide(L)'
;MDKRVIRTKRTIKETLVKLLQKTQFEHITVKTICDEACTSRITFYNYYSDKYALVEEMFEDYMNEALADYYALQKENNKEKDDIKGYNNMLTAIINLVTNNRDFFEHTGTASNPYLYSGFYNYIYNCVMTYINHHHDNVKPKYPINQIVTLMCNGLWGIIAESFSANTDFAELKKNIFGLYNDILRSGLFERTQPNLVG
;
A
#
# COMPACT_ATOMS: atom_id res chain seq x y z
N MET A 1 22.74 9.95 -8.16
CA MET A 1 23.10 8.98 -7.10
C MET A 1 24.06 7.94 -7.67
N ASP A 2 25.12 7.56 -6.93
CA ASP A 2 26.12 6.60 -7.39
C ASP A 2 25.47 5.22 -7.63
N LYS A 3 25.73 4.61 -8.80
CA LYS A 3 25.19 3.28 -9.17
C LYS A 3 25.55 2.19 -8.16
N ARG A 4 26.68 2.31 -7.48
CA ARG A 4 27.12 1.40 -6.43
C ARG A 4 26.22 1.47 -5.20
N VAL A 5 25.82 2.69 -4.79
CA VAL A 5 24.90 2.92 -3.67
C VAL A 5 23.54 2.31 -3.96
N ILE A 6 22.98 2.59 -5.16
CA ILE A 6 21.69 2.03 -5.59
C ILE A 6 21.71 0.50 -5.55
N ARG A 7 22.76 -0.12 -6.09
CA ARG A 7 22.90 -1.58 -6.09
C ARG A 7 22.99 -2.15 -4.68
N THR A 8 23.78 -1.54 -3.80
CA THR A 8 23.93 -2.00 -2.43
C THR A 8 22.62 -1.91 -1.64
N LYS A 9 21.93 -0.77 -1.71
CA LYS A 9 20.62 -0.60 -1.06
C LYS A 9 19.61 -1.61 -1.57
N ARG A 10 19.54 -1.84 -2.88
CA ARG A 10 18.67 -2.85 -3.48
C ARG A 10 18.97 -4.25 -2.92
N THR A 11 20.23 -4.68 -2.90
CA THR A 11 20.63 -5.98 -2.36
C THR A 11 20.22 -6.15 -0.89
N ILE A 12 20.37 -5.09 -0.06
CA ILE A 12 19.96 -5.11 1.34
C ILE A 12 18.44 -5.28 1.47
N LYS A 13 17.63 -4.55 0.67
CA LYS A 13 16.16 -4.65 0.65
C LYS A 13 15.68 -6.03 0.20
N GLU A 14 16.22 -6.54 -0.91
CA GLU A 14 15.92 -7.90 -1.41
C GLU A 14 16.29 -8.99 -0.39
N THR A 15 17.38 -8.79 0.34
CA THR A 15 17.79 -9.72 1.40
C THR A 15 16.81 -9.71 2.58
N LEU A 16 16.31 -8.55 2.99
CA LEU A 16 15.29 -8.48 4.03
C LEU A 16 14.03 -9.25 3.62
N VAL A 17 13.56 -9.07 2.37
CA VAL A 17 12.40 -9.82 1.85
C VAL A 17 12.62 -11.33 1.92
N LYS A 18 13.79 -11.83 1.51
CA LYS A 18 14.15 -13.26 1.62
C LYS A 18 14.19 -13.77 3.06
N LEU A 19 14.63 -12.95 4.00
CA LEU A 19 14.65 -13.31 5.42
C LEU A 19 13.26 -13.38 6.01
N LEU A 20 12.34 -12.50 5.60
CA LEU A 20 10.92 -12.50 6.02
C LEU A 20 10.20 -13.81 5.64
N GLN A 21 10.62 -14.49 4.58
CA GLN A 21 10.09 -15.81 4.21
C GLN A 21 10.43 -16.91 5.21
N LYS A 22 11.44 -16.70 6.05
CA LYS A 22 11.98 -17.72 6.97
C LYS A 22 11.75 -17.40 8.44
N THR A 23 11.58 -16.12 8.77
CA THR A 23 11.46 -15.69 10.17
C THR A 23 10.73 -14.36 10.28
N GLN A 24 10.12 -14.10 11.43
CA GLN A 24 9.43 -12.85 11.71
C GLN A 24 10.42 -11.68 11.78
N PHE A 25 9.95 -10.51 11.35
CA PHE A 25 10.76 -9.27 11.32
C PHE A 25 11.44 -8.97 12.65
N GLU A 26 10.73 -9.20 13.76
CA GLU A 26 11.27 -8.92 15.11
C GLU A 26 12.55 -9.69 15.40
N HIS A 27 12.70 -10.90 14.89
CA HIS A 27 13.87 -11.76 15.08
C HIS A 27 15.00 -11.52 14.06
N ILE A 28 14.75 -10.75 12.99
CA ILE A 28 15.77 -10.36 12.03
C ILE A 28 16.66 -9.30 12.65
N THR A 29 17.98 -9.49 12.57
CA THR A 29 18.99 -8.56 13.07
C THR A 29 19.74 -7.90 11.92
N VAL A 30 20.31 -6.70 12.15
CA VAL A 30 21.23 -6.07 11.18
C VAL A 30 22.40 -7.01 10.84
N LYS A 31 22.89 -7.80 11.82
CA LYS A 31 23.93 -8.80 11.57
C LYS A 31 23.48 -9.81 10.52
N THR A 32 22.29 -10.40 10.72
CA THR A 32 21.75 -11.41 9.80
C THR A 32 21.55 -10.84 8.40
N ILE A 33 21.01 -9.60 8.30
CA ILE A 33 20.86 -8.93 7.01
C ILE A 33 22.22 -8.74 6.31
N CYS A 34 23.24 -8.28 7.04
CA CYS A 34 24.56 -8.04 6.48
C CYS A 34 25.25 -9.32 6.03
N ASP A 35 25.16 -10.38 6.83
CA ASP A 35 25.76 -11.68 6.52
C ASP A 35 25.15 -12.27 5.22
N GLU A 36 23.82 -12.28 5.12
CA GLU A 36 23.10 -12.79 3.92
C GLU A 36 23.27 -11.87 2.70
N ALA A 37 23.34 -10.54 2.88
CA ALA A 37 23.56 -9.58 1.80
C ALA A 37 25.03 -9.50 1.35
N CYS A 38 25.93 -10.27 1.95
CA CYS A 38 27.38 -10.18 1.74
C CYS A 38 27.90 -8.73 1.85
N THR A 39 27.40 -7.97 2.84
CA THR A 39 27.74 -6.57 3.04
C THR A 39 28.30 -6.34 4.45
N SER A 40 29.20 -5.35 4.63
CA SER A 40 29.70 -5.04 5.96
C SER A 40 28.67 -4.25 6.77
N ARG A 41 28.69 -4.40 8.12
CA ARG A 41 27.85 -3.59 9.01
C ARG A 41 28.16 -2.09 8.84
N ILE A 42 29.42 -1.72 8.60
CA ILE A 42 29.81 -0.33 8.34
C ILE A 42 29.07 0.18 7.09
N THR A 43 29.03 -0.62 6.03
CA THR A 43 28.29 -0.27 4.81
C THR A 43 26.81 -0.14 5.06
N PHE A 44 26.21 -1.03 5.87
CA PHE A 44 24.79 -0.93 6.27
C PHE A 44 24.51 0.37 7.02
N TYR A 45 25.32 0.65 8.06
CA TYR A 45 25.13 1.85 8.90
C TYR A 45 25.44 3.18 8.19
N ASN A 46 26.12 3.16 7.02
CA ASN A 46 26.24 4.32 6.16
C ASN A 46 24.91 4.70 5.48
N TYR A 47 23.92 3.78 5.44
CA TYR A 47 22.64 4.00 4.76
C TYR A 47 21.45 3.99 5.72
N TYR A 48 21.51 3.17 6.76
CA TYR A 48 20.38 2.93 7.67
C TYR A 48 20.88 2.91 9.12
N SER A 49 20.20 3.64 10.01
CA SER A 49 20.52 3.63 11.45
C SER A 49 20.26 2.25 12.08
N ASP A 50 19.26 1.54 11.58
CA ASP A 50 18.82 0.24 12.05
C ASP A 50 17.93 -0.46 10.99
N LYS A 51 17.35 -1.62 11.34
CA LYS A 51 16.46 -2.38 10.46
C LYS A 51 15.11 -1.68 10.22
N TYR A 52 14.69 -0.80 11.15
CA TYR A 52 13.44 -0.07 11.02
C TYR A 52 13.56 1.04 9.98
N ALA A 53 14.68 1.79 9.98
CA ALA A 53 14.97 2.79 8.95
C ALA A 53 15.06 2.16 7.54
N LEU A 54 15.55 0.92 7.43
CA LEU A 54 15.51 0.16 6.17
C LEU A 54 14.07 -0.09 5.72
N VAL A 55 13.20 -0.53 6.63
CA VAL A 55 11.77 -0.80 6.31
C VAL A 55 11.03 0.49 5.98
N GLU A 56 11.29 1.58 6.67
CA GLU A 56 10.70 2.89 6.37
C GLU A 56 11.02 3.33 4.94
N GLU A 57 12.28 3.22 4.50
CA GLU A 57 12.64 3.51 3.11
C GLU A 57 11.95 2.54 2.13
N MET A 58 11.75 1.26 2.50
CA MET A 58 11.00 0.33 1.66
C MET A 58 9.52 0.74 1.53
N PHE A 59 8.90 1.19 2.62
CA PHE A 59 7.53 1.71 2.56
C PHE A 59 7.43 2.96 1.66
N GLU A 60 8.40 3.88 1.76
CA GLU A 60 8.46 5.05 0.88
C GLU A 60 8.58 4.64 -0.59
N ASP A 61 9.44 3.66 -0.90
CA ASP A 61 9.60 3.15 -2.26
C ASP A 61 8.28 2.55 -2.79
N TYR A 62 7.61 1.71 -1.99
CA TYR A 62 6.33 1.11 -2.35
C TYR A 62 5.23 2.16 -2.56
N MET A 63 5.19 3.18 -1.72
CA MET A 63 4.24 4.27 -1.91
C MET A 63 4.52 5.09 -3.15
N ASN A 64 5.80 5.37 -3.46
CA ASN A 64 6.18 6.05 -4.69
C ASN A 64 5.80 5.23 -5.93
N GLU A 65 5.96 3.89 -5.89
CA GLU A 65 5.50 2.98 -6.95
C GLU A 65 3.97 3.08 -7.13
N ALA A 66 3.20 2.97 -6.05
CA ALA A 66 1.74 3.05 -6.09
C ALA A 66 1.24 4.42 -6.57
N LEU A 67 1.87 5.51 -6.13
CA LEU A 67 1.52 6.87 -6.59
C LEU A 67 1.83 7.07 -8.07
N ALA A 68 2.96 6.55 -8.55
CA ALA A 68 3.31 6.62 -9.97
C ALA A 68 2.29 5.88 -10.84
N ASP A 69 1.86 4.67 -10.42
CA ASP A 69 0.82 3.90 -11.09
C ASP A 69 -0.53 4.62 -11.06
N TYR A 70 -0.92 5.15 -9.89
CA TYR A 70 -2.14 5.96 -9.75
C TYR A 70 -2.16 7.15 -10.70
N TYR A 71 -1.09 7.95 -10.77
CA TYR A 71 -1.05 9.11 -11.66
C TYR A 71 -1.04 8.71 -13.15
N ALA A 72 -0.41 7.59 -13.51
CA ALA A 72 -0.47 7.05 -14.86
C ALA A 72 -1.91 6.68 -15.25
N LEU A 73 -2.62 5.96 -14.39
CA LEU A 73 -4.03 5.60 -14.57
C LEU A 73 -4.95 6.83 -14.65
N GLN A 74 -4.73 7.83 -13.79
CA GLN A 74 -5.51 9.08 -13.83
C GLN A 74 -5.34 9.81 -15.17
N LYS A 75 -4.12 9.88 -15.69
CA LYS A 75 -3.84 10.50 -16.98
C LYS A 75 -4.47 9.74 -18.15
N GLU A 76 -4.47 8.42 -18.07
CA GLU A 76 -4.98 7.54 -19.12
C GLU A 76 -6.51 7.58 -19.20
N ASN A 77 -7.19 7.35 -18.08
CA ASN A 77 -8.62 7.02 -18.08
C ASN A 77 -9.53 7.99 -17.30
N ASN A 78 -8.98 9.00 -16.58
CA ASN A 78 -9.76 9.91 -15.73
C ASN A 78 -9.47 11.39 -16.00
N LYS A 79 -9.47 11.81 -17.25
CA LYS A 79 -9.24 13.20 -17.67
C LYS A 79 -10.34 14.15 -17.17
N GLU A 80 -11.54 13.64 -16.99
CA GLU A 80 -12.74 14.39 -16.53
C GLU A 80 -12.77 14.55 -15.01
N LYS A 81 -11.80 13.95 -14.28
CA LYS A 81 -11.70 13.98 -12.81
C LYS A 81 -12.95 13.44 -12.10
N ASP A 82 -13.51 12.35 -12.63
CA ASP A 82 -14.57 11.61 -11.97
C ASP A 82 -14.07 10.97 -10.67
N ASP A 83 -14.75 11.24 -9.55
CA ASP A 83 -14.31 10.81 -8.22
C ASP A 83 -14.33 9.29 -8.06
N ILE A 84 -15.30 8.58 -8.65
CA ILE A 84 -15.40 7.12 -8.59
C ILE A 84 -14.28 6.49 -9.41
N LYS A 85 -13.99 7.01 -10.61
CA LYS A 85 -12.83 6.55 -11.41
C LYS A 85 -11.53 6.81 -10.68
N GLY A 86 -11.37 7.98 -10.06
CA GLY A 86 -10.20 8.31 -9.26
C GLY A 86 -9.99 7.34 -8.11
N TYR A 87 -11.04 7.01 -7.40
CA TYR A 87 -11.01 6.02 -6.34
C TYR A 87 -10.65 4.61 -6.87
N ASN A 88 -11.25 4.20 -7.97
CA ASN A 88 -10.94 2.92 -8.61
C ASN A 88 -9.48 2.85 -9.11
N ASN A 89 -8.93 3.95 -9.60
CA ASN A 89 -7.52 4.03 -9.97
C ASN A 89 -6.59 3.87 -8.76
N MET A 90 -6.94 4.51 -7.63
CA MET A 90 -6.19 4.34 -6.37
C MET A 90 -6.26 2.88 -5.88
N LEU A 91 -7.44 2.28 -5.90
CA LEU A 91 -7.63 0.87 -5.54
C LEU A 91 -6.82 -0.05 -6.46
N THR A 92 -6.80 0.25 -7.78
CA THR A 92 -5.98 -0.47 -8.76
C THR A 92 -4.50 -0.39 -8.43
N ALA A 93 -3.99 0.81 -8.14
CA ALA A 93 -2.58 1.02 -7.81
C ALA A 93 -2.17 0.25 -6.55
N ILE A 94 -3.02 0.23 -5.51
CA ILE A 94 -2.77 -0.54 -4.28
C ILE A 94 -2.73 -2.04 -4.58
N ILE A 95 -3.68 -2.56 -5.35
CA ILE A 95 -3.74 -3.98 -5.71
C ILE A 95 -2.53 -4.37 -6.56
N ASN A 96 -2.16 -3.54 -7.55
CA ASN A 96 -0.98 -3.77 -8.38
C ASN A 96 0.30 -3.80 -7.54
N LEU A 97 0.47 -2.82 -6.63
CA LEU A 97 1.61 -2.78 -5.70
C LEU A 97 1.74 -4.09 -4.91
N VAL A 98 0.65 -4.54 -4.28
CA VAL A 98 0.65 -5.76 -3.47
C VAL A 98 0.94 -7.00 -4.32
N THR A 99 0.38 -7.04 -5.53
CA THR A 99 0.57 -8.17 -6.46
C THR A 99 2.01 -8.23 -6.98
N ASN A 100 2.57 -7.09 -7.38
CA ASN A 100 3.93 -6.99 -7.90
C ASN A 100 5.00 -7.29 -6.84
N ASN A 101 4.68 -7.03 -5.57
CA ASN A 101 5.58 -7.20 -4.43
C ASN A 101 5.05 -8.27 -3.45
N ARG A 102 4.44 -9.32 -3.98
CA ARG A 102 3.82 -10.40 -3.19
C ARG A 102 4.77 -10.95 -2.13
N ASP A 103 6.02 -11.23 -2.49
CA ASP A 103 7.04 -11.81 -1.61
C ASP A 103 7.26 -11.01 -0.31
N PHE A 104 6.97 -9.71 -0.34
CA PHE A 104 6.99 -8.88 0.86
C PHE A 104 5.64 -8.88 1.57
N PHE A 105 4.54 -8.61 0.83
CA PHE A 105 3.24 -8.36 1.43
C PHE A 105 2.58 -9.60 2.04
N GLU A 106 2.85 -10.80 1.54
CA GLU A 106 2.35 -12.04 2.15
C GLU A 106 2.92 -12.29 3.56
N HIS A 107 4.04 -11.61 3.91
CA HIS A 107 4.65 -11.68 5.23
C HIS A 107 4.31 -10.49 6.14
N THR A 108 3.42 -9.59 5.72
CA THR A 108 3.02 -8.41 6.49
C THR A 108 1.69 -8.57 7.24
N GLY A 109 1.30 -9.79 7.59
CA GLY A 109 0.08 -10.07 8.35
C GLY A 109 0.16 -9.61 9.81
N THR A 110 -0.99 -9.27 10.40
CA THR A 110 -1.10 -8.80 11.80
C THR A 110 -0.53 -9.78 12.82
N ALA A 111 -0.69 -11.08 12.60
CA ALA A 111 -0.21 -12.12 13.49
C ALA A 111 1.28 -12.44 13.30
N SER A 112 1.79 -12.31 12.07
CA SER A 112 3.17 -12.67 11.73
C SER A 112 4.16 -11.53 11.94
N ASN A 113 3.81 -10.32 11.50
CA ASN A 113 4.68 -9.15 11.55
C ASN A 113 3.87 -7.86 11.84
N PRO A 114 3.41 -7.65 13.07
CA PRO A 114 2.53 -6.53 13.43
C PRO A 114 3.15 -5.15 13.15
N TYR A 115 4.47 -5.01 13.26
CA TYR A 115 5.16 -3.76 12.92
C TYR A 115 5.03 -3.44 11.42
N LEU A 116 5.31 -4.42 10.55
CA LEU A 116 5.21 -4.25 9.09
C LEU A 116 3.76 -3.95 8.67
N TYR A 117 2.81 -4.67 9.27
CA TYR A 117 1.39 -4.43 9.06
C TYR A 117 0.99 -3.00 9.42
N SER A 118 1.28 -2.56 10.64
CA SER A 118 0.86 -1.24 11.13
C SER A 118 1.54 -0.10 10.37
N GLY A 119 2.82 -0.25 10.04
CA GLY A 119 3.55 0.71 9.25
C GLY A 119 2.93 0.90 7.87
N PHE A 120 2.75 -0.18 7.12
CA PHE A 120 2.15 -0.11 5.78
C PHE A 120 0.69 0.35 5.80
N TYR A 121 -0.11 -0.15 6.77
CA TYR A 121 -1.47 0.31 6.98
C TYR A 121 -1.56 1.83 7.14
N ASN A 122 -0.70 2.42 7.98
CA ASN A 122 -0.67 3.87 8.21
C ASN A 122 -0.36 4.64 6.91
N TYR A 123 0.55 4.15 6.09
CA TYR A 123 0.85 4.77 4.79
C TYR A 123 -0.38 4.76 3.87
N ILE A 124 -1.04 3.61 3.70
CA ILE A 124 -2.26 3.49 2.87
C ILE A 124 -3.38 4.38 3.42
N TYR A 125 -3.63 4.33 4.73
CA TYR A 125 -4.64 5.15 5.38
C TYR A 125 -4.42 6.64 5.13
N ASN A 126 -3.19 7.12 5.32
CA ASN A 126 -2.86 8.53 5.10
C ASN A 126 -2.99 8.94 3.63
N CYS A 127 -2.63 8.08 2.68
CA CYS A 127 -2.84 8.33 1.25
C CYS A 127 -4.31 8.46 0.90
N VAL A 128 -5.15 7.53 1.39
CA VAL A 128 -6.60 7.56 1.17
C VAL A 128 -7.22 8.81 1.80
N MET A 129 -6.84 9.16 3.03
CA MET A 129 -7.31 10.36 3.70
C MET A 129 -6.91 11.64 2.96
N THR A 130 -5.65 11.71 2.50
CA THR A 130 -5.16 12.85 1.72
C THR A 130 -5.94 12.98 0.41
N TYR A 131 -6.17 11.86 -0.30
CA TYR A 131 -6.98 11.84 -1.52
C TYR A 131 -8.38 12.38 -1.27
N ILE A 132 -9.07 11.87 -0.27
CA ILE A 132 -10.43 12.27 0.08
C ILE A 132 -10.47 13.76 0.45
N ASN A 133 -9.56 14.25 1.29
CA ASN A 133 -9.50 15.65 1.70
C ASN A 133 -9.30 16.63 0.53
N HIS A 134 -8.67 16.19 -0.57
CA HIS A 134 -8.49 17.02 -1.77
C HIS A 134 -9.65 16.94 -2.77
N HIS A 135 -10.54 15.96 -2.66
CA HIS A 135 -11.56 15.67 -3.66
C HIS A 135 -12.99 15.66 -3.10
N HIS A 136 -13.20 16.05 -1.83
CA HIS A 136 -14.49 15.88 -1.19
C HIS A 136 -15.52 17.00 -1.42
N ASP A 137 -15.26 17.96 -2.30
CA ASP A 137 -16.19 19.06 -2.57
C ASP A 137 -17.54 18.57 -3.14
N ASN A 138 -17.56 17.39 -3.76
CA ASN A 138 -18.75 16.82 -4.41
C ASN A 138 -19.40 15.66 -3.65
N VAL A 139 -18.82 15.21 -2.53
CA VAL A 139 -19.27 14.00 -1.83
C VAL A 139 -19.32 14.26 -0.33
N LYS A 140 -20.53 14.26 0.25
CA LYS A 140 -20.70 14.41 1.69
C LYS A 140 -20.82 13.05 2.36
N PRO A 141 -19.87 12.66 3.24
CA PRO A 141 -19.97 11.39 3.93
C PRO A 141 -21.10 11.44 4.97
N LYS A 142 -21.89 10.36 5.03
CA LYS A 142 -22.98 10.21 6.02
C LYS A 142 -22.46 9.95 7.43
N TYR A 143 -21.28 9.37 7.55
CA TYR A 143 -20.60 9.07 8.82
C TYR A 143 -19.23 9.76 8.86
N PRO A 144 -18.60 9.89 10.03
CA PRO A 144 -17.26 10.46 10.14
C PRO A 144 -16.28 9.77 9.15
N ILE A 145 -15.64 10.57 8.32
CA ILE A 145 -14.82 10.07 7.20
C ILE A 145 -13.71 9.13 7.65
N ASN A 146 -13.09 9.40 8.82
CA ASN A 146 -12.07 8.55 9.39
C ASN A 146 -12.60 7.13 9.70
N GLN A 147 -13.87 6.99 10.11
CA GLN A 147 -14.49 5.67 10.37
C GLN A 147 -14.72 4.91 9.07
N ILE A 148 -15.19 5.60 8.02
CA ILE A 148 -15.38 5.01 6.69
C ILE A 148 -14.03 4.53 6.14
N VAL A 149 -13.01 5.39 6.17
CA VAL A 149 -11.68 5.04 5.66
C VAL A 149 -11.06 3.89 6.45
N THR A 150 -11.20 3.91 7.79
CA THR A 150 -10.73 2.80 8.64
C THR A 150 -11.40 1.48 8.23
N LEU A 151 -12.72 1.46 8.05
CA LEU A 151 -13.45 0.27 7.60
C LEU A 151 -12.95 -0.22 6.24
N MET A 152 -12.81 0.70 5.28
CA MET A 152 -12.39 0.36 3.91
C MET A 152 -10.94 -0.15 3.90
N CYS A 153 -10.00 0.51 4.56
CA CYS A 153 -8.61 0.08 4.59
C CYS A 153 -8.42 -1.27 5.29
N ASN A 154 -9.08 -1.49 6.44
CA ASN A 154 -9.02 -2.79 7.14
C ASN A 154 -9.71 -3.89 6.33
N GLY A 155 -10.85 -3.59 5.70
CA GLY A 155 -11.56 -4.54 4.84
C GLY A 155 -10.70 -4.96 3.64
N LEU A 156 -10.10 -4.00 2.94
CA LEU A 156 -9.20 -4.26 1.82
C LEU A 156 -8.03 -5.16 2.24
N TRP A 157 -7.37 -4.78 3.34
CA TRP A 157 -6.22 -5.55 3.83
C TRP A 157 -6.61 -6.96 4.27
N GLY A 158 -7.76 -7.12 4.94
CA GLY A 158 -8.29 -8.43 5.32
C GLY A 158 -8.52 -9.34 4.13
N ILE A 159 -9.15 -8.83 3.05
CA ILE A 159 -9.40 -9.58 1.82
C ILE A 159 -8.09 -9.97 1.13
N ILE A 160 -7.11 -9.06 1.06
CA ILE A 160 -5.79 -9.33 0.49
C ILE A 160 -5.06 -10.41 1.30
N ALA A 161 -5.02 -10.30 2.63
CA ALA A 161 -4.35 -11.26 3.50
C ALA A 161 -4.98 -12.67 3.40
N GLU A 162 -6.32 -12.75 3.32
CA GLU A 162 -7.03 -14.01 3.10
C GLU A 162 -6.64 -14.64 1.76
N SER A 163 -6.55 -13.83 0.69
CA SER A 163 -6.20 -14.32 -0.64
C SER A 163 -4.82 -14.95 -0.72
N PHE A 164 -3.85 -14.44 0.04
CA PHE A 164 -2.54 -15.07 0.14
C PHE A 164 -2.61 -16.46 0.76
N SER A 165 -3.42 -16.63 1.81
CA SER A 165 -3.60 -17.90 2.50
C SER A 165 -4.38 -18.92 1.66
N ALA A 166 -5.38 -18.45 0.90
CA ALA A 166 -6.24 -19.28 0.06
C ALA A 166 -5.62 -19.58 -1.32
N ASN A 167 -4.46 -18.98 -1.66
CA ASN A 167 -3.84 -19.04 -2.98
C ASN A 167 -4.83 -18.68 -4.12
N THR A 168 -5.66 -17.67 -3.88
CA THR A 168 -6.69 -17.19 -4.81
C THR A 168 -6.05 -16.61 -6.08
N ASP A 169 -6.69 -16.79 -7.24
CA ASP A 169 -6.29 -16.13 -8.48
C ASP A 169 -6.43 -14.61 -8.32
N PHE A 170 -5.36 -13.88 -8.62
CA PHE A 170 -5.34 -12.42 -8.49
C PHE A 170 -6.30 -11.70 -9.43
N ALA A 171 -6.61 -12.25 -10.61
CA ALA A 171 -7.59 -11.65 -11.51
C ALA A 171 -8.99 -11.71 -10.91
N GLU A 172 -9.35 -12.83 -10.30
CA GLU A 172 -10.62 -13.02 -9.59
C GLU A 172 -10.68 -12.13 -8.34
N LEU A 173 -9.61 -12.11 -7.54
CA LEU A 173 -9.49 -11.24 -6.37
C LEU A 173 -9.74 -9.78 -6.73
N LYS A 174 -9.04 -9.28 -7.76
CA LYS A 174 -9.18 -7.90 -8.24
C LYS A 174 -10.63 -7.60 -8.63
N LYS A 175 -11.27 -8.49 -9.40
CA LYS A 175 -12.68 -8.35 -9.82
C LYS A 175 -13.61 -8.26 -8.60
N ASN A 176 -13.43 -9.11 -7.62
CA ASN A 176 -14.27 -9.18 -6.42
C ASN A 176 -14.08 -7.93 -5.54
N ILE A 177 -12.84 -7.48 -5.33
CA ILE A 177 -12.55 -6.23 -4.60
C ILE A 177 -13.21 -5.05 -5.30
N PHE A 178 -13.07 -4.90 -6.63
CA PHE A 178 -13.70 -3.81 -7.36
C PHE A 178 -15.23 -3.83 -7.26
N GLY A 179 -15.85 -5.01 -7.39
CA GLY A 179 -17.30 -5.17 -7.22
C GLY A 179 -17.74 -4.69 -5.85
N LEU A 180 -17.16 -5.26 -4.80
CA LEU A 180 -17.48 -4.95 -3.41
C LEU A 180 -17.31 -3.46 -3.09
N TYR A 181 -16.18 -2.86 -3.46
CA TYR A 181 -15.91 -1.45 -3.16
C TYR A 181 -16.77 -0.49 -3.97
N ASN A 182 -17.09 -0.80 -5.23
CA ASN A 182 -18.05 0.00 -5.99
C ASN A 182 -19.46 -0.08 -5.41
N ASP A 183 -19.89 -1.22 -4.90
CA ASP A 183 -21.18 -1.36 -4.22
C ASP A 183 -21.19 -0.56 -2.91
N ILE A 184 -20.11 -0.58 -2.13
CA ILE A 184 -19.95 0.28 -0.94
C ILE A 184 -20.03 1.76 -1.31
N LEU A 185 -19.34 2.22 -2.35
CA LEU A 185 -19.36 3.61 -2.80
C LEU A 185 -20.75 4.06 -3.29
N ARG A 186 -21.57 3.11 -3.76
CA ARG A 186 -22.96 3.38 -4.22
C ARG A 186 -24.02 3.18 -3.13
N SER A 187 -23.68 2.62 -1.99
CA SER A 187 -24.62 2.21 -0.93
C SER A 187 -25.22 3.31 -0.09
N GLY A 188 -25.04 4.59 -0.45
CA GLY A 188 -25.55 5.72 0.33
C GLY A 188 -24.73 6.06 1.59
N LEU A 189 -23.50 5.53 1.72
CA LEU A 189 -22.52 6.01 2.69
C LEU A 189 -22.03 7.43 2.35
N PHE A 190 -22.20 7.83 1.10
CA PHE A 190 -21.87 9.13 0.57
C PHE A 190 -23.13 9.77 -0.06
N GLU A 191 -23.53 10.92 0.43
CA GLU A 191 -24.57 11.73 -0.18
C GLU A 191 -23.95 12.52 -1.35
N ARG A 192 -24.46 12.33 -2.56
CA ARG A 192 -24.06 13.17 -3.70
C ARG A 192 -24.72 14.51 -3.55
N THR A 193 -23.96 15.56 -3.37
CA THR A 193 -24.46 16.92 -3.56
C THR A 193 -24.82 17.07 -5.04
N GLN A 194 -26.11 17.24 -5.34
CA GLN A 194 -26.51 17.63 -6.68
C GLN A 194 -25.80 18.95 -7.01
N PRO A 195 -25.21 19.11 -8.21
CA PRO A 195 -24.73 20.41 -8.62
C PRO A 195 -25.92 21.35 -8.56
N ASN A 196 -25.79 22.43 -7.79
CA ASN A 196 -26.81 23.49 -7.75
C ASN A 196 -27.03 23.92 -9.20
N LEU A 197 -28.18 23.53 -9.75
CA LEU A 197 -28.75 24.18 -10.92
C LEU A 197 -29.12 25.61 -10.47
N VAL A 198 -28.12 26.50 -10.54
CA VAL A 198 -28.39 27.92 -10.48
C VAL A 198 -29.12 28.27 -11.77
N GLY A 199 -30.42 28.51 -11.64
CA GLY A 199 -31.28 29.00 -12.68
C GLY A 199 -30.93 30.45 -13.10
#